data_cc763c24e9997fc8550f0bfc3172f5c9
#
_entry.id   cc763c24e9997fc8550f0bfc3172f5c9
#
_cell.length_a   1.000
_cell.length_b   1.000
_cell.length_c   1.000
_cell.angle_alpha   90.00
_cell.angle_beta   90.00
_cell.angle_gamma   90.00
#
_symmetry.space_group_name_H-M   'P 1'
#
loop_
_entity.id
_entity.type
_entity.pdbx_description
1 polymer ?
#
loop_
_entity_poly.entity_id
_entity_poly.type
_entity_poly.pdbx_seq_one_letter_code
_entity_poly.pdbx_strand_id
1 'polypeptide(L)'
;MRGRGTGTGGGGSSSEHQPRRGGGDSASRPDNPSSRPTRTIGDARSLQALAHPTRLALMEAIALSGTLTATQASEVVGESPTACAYHLRVLGRLDLIEEAGRGPGRERPWRLAQSSVSITDDSDDPAVEQAARALSTVVIERFIDHIRAFE
;
A
#
# COMPACT_ATOMS: atom_id res chain seq x y z
N MET A 1 -70.58 -43.59 25.78
CA MET A 1 -70.09 -44.96 25.59
C MET A 1 -68.84 -44.95 24.70
N ARG A 2 -67.71 -45.16 25.29
CA ARG A 2 -66.47 -45.72 24.71
C ARG A 2 -65.94 -45.16 23.40
N GLY A 3 -64.82 -44.52 23.45
CA GLY A 3 -63.95 -44.34 22.31
C GLY A 3 -62.51 -44.10 22.79
N ARG A 4 -61.74 -45.15 22.88
CA ARG A 4 -60.32 -45.09 23.13
C ARG A 4 -59.64 -44.64 21.87
N GLY A 5 -58.79 -43.64 21.95
CA GLY A 5 -57.86 -43.27 20.92
C GLY A 5 -56.46 -43.11 21.53
N THR A 6 -55.74 -44.17 21.51
CA THR A 6 -54.30 -44.17 21.81
C THR A 6 -53.59 -43.67 20.57
N GLY A 7 -52.94 -42.55 20.67
CA GLY A 7 -52.10 -42.03 19.61
C GLY A 7 -50.71 -41.75 20.17
N THR A 8 -49.89 -42.73 20.16
CA THR A 8 -48.45 -42.60 20.40
C THR A 8 -47.80 -42.02 19.14
N GLY A 9 -47.22 -40.86 19.25
CA GLY A 9 -46.42 -40.26 18.21
C GLY A 9 -45.20 -39.60 18.78
N GLY A 10 -44.22 -40.40 19.08
CA GLY A 10 -42.90 -39.89 19.37
C GLY A 10 -42.22 -39.36 18.10
N GLY A 11 -42.14 -38.08 17.96
CA GLY A 11 -41.33 -37.43 16.98
C GLY A 11 -40.12 -36.85 17.65
N GLY A 12 -39.05 -37.62 17.74
CA GLY A 12 -37.78 -37.11 18.13
C GLY A 12 -37.23 -36.19 17.04
N SER A 13 -37.36 -34.90 17.21
CA SER A 13 -36.63 -33.98 16.40
C SER A 13 -35.19 -33.92 16.95
N SER A 14 -34.36 -34.67 16.36
CA SER A 14 -32.93 -34.52 16.51
C SER A 14 -32.57 -33.18 15.88
N SER A 15 -32.56 -32.14 16.71
CA SER A 15 -31.93 -30.89 16.33
C SER A 15 -30.43 -31.17 16.28
N GLU A 16 -29.99 -31.52 15.11
CA GLU A 16 -28.56 -31.49 14.82
C GLU A 16 -28.09 -30.06 14.98
N HIS A 17 -27.61 -29.78 16.14
CA HIS A 17 -26.88 -28.57 16.46
C HIS A 17 -25.55 -28.67 15.72
N GLN A 18 -25.50 -28.15 14.51
CA GLN A 18 -24.22 -27.91 13.84
C GLN A 18 -23.44 -26.91 14.68
N PRO A 19 -22.25 -27.27 15.14
CA PRO A 19 -21.39 -26.28 15.76
C PRO A 19 -21.05 -25.24 14.70
N ARG A 20 -21.56 -24.06 14.90
CA ARG A 20 -21.05 -22.91 14.16
C ARG A 20 -19.56 -22.88 14.42
N ARG A 21 -18.79 -23.19 13.42
CA ARG A 21 -17.36 -22.92 13.45
C ARG A 21 -17.24 -21.44 13.64
N GLY A 22 -16.88 -21.07 14.83
CA GLY A 22 -16.58 -19.71 15.21
C GLY A 22 -15.61 -19.17 14.19
N GLY A 23 -15.98 -18.02 13.63
CA GLY A 23 -15.15 -17.31 12.72
C GLY A 23 -13.75 -17.23 13.29
N GLY A 24 -12.79 -17.59 12.45
CA GLY A 24 -11.41 -17.51 12.84
C GLY A 24 -11.14 -16.13 13.41
N ASP A 25 -10.59 -16.12 14.58
CA ASP A 25 -9.91 -14.97 15.11
C ASP A 25 -8.96 -14.47 14.03
N SER A 26 -9.38 -13.42 13.34
CA SER A 26 -8.43 -12.58 12.65
C SER A 26 -7.61 -11.92 13.74
N ALA A 27 -6.76 -12.71 14.36
CA ALA A 27 -5.74 -12.16 15.21
C ALA A 27 -4.99 -11.16 14.36
N SER A 28 -5.17 -9.88 14.67
CA SER A 28 -4.39 -8.81 14.10
C SER A 28 -2.94 -9.15 14.37
N ARG A 29 -2.29 -9.77 13.42
CA ARG A 29 -0.88 -10.03 13.50
C ARG A 29 -0.19 -8.67 13.55
N PRO A 30 0.78 -8.49 14.45
CA PRO A 30 1.55 -7.26 14.46
C PRO A 30 2.08 -7.00 13.06
N ASP A 31 1.99 -5.76 12.62
CA ASP A 31 2.40 -5.30 11.29
C ASP A 31 3.80 -5.81 10.94
N ASN A 32 3.84 -7.01 10.41
CA ASN A 32 5.06 -7.52 9.79
C ASN A 32 5.14 -6.83 8.41
N PRO A 33 6.15 -6.03 8.17
CA PRO A 33 6.31 -5.35 6.87
C PRO A 33 6.28 -6.33 5.69
N SER A 34 6.63 -7.58 5.92
CA SER A 34 6.59 -8.63 4.90
C SER A 34 5.17 -9.15 4.58
N SER A 35 4.17 -8.81 5.39
CA SER A 35 2.79 -9.28 5.20
C SER A 35 1.88 -8.29 4.49
N ARG A 36 2.39 -7.10 4.15
CA ARG A 36 1.63 -6.11 3.39
C ARG A 36 1.54 -6.53 1.93
N PRO A 37 0.37 -6.39 1.31
CA PRO A 37 0.23 -6.74 -0.10
C PRO A 37 1.08 -5.84 -0.98
N THR A 38 1.59 -6.40 -2.06
CA THR A 38 2.24 -5.63 -3.12
C THR A 38 1.18 -4.86 -3.89
N ARG A 39 1.38 -3.56 -4.06
CA ARG A 39 0.54 -2.76 -4.94
C ARG A 39 1.10 -2.77 -6.35
N THR A 40 0.25 -3.10 -7.29
CA THR A 40 0.55 -2.95 -8.71
C THR A 40 0.05 -1.59 -9.18
N ILE A 41 0.93 -0.78 -9.70
CA ILE A 41 0.59 0.52 -10.29
C ILE A 41 0.51 0.34 -11.80
N GLY A 42 -0.67 0.56 -12.35
CA GLY A 42 -0.91 0.45 -13.78
C GLY A 42 -1.76 1.60 -14.33
N ASP A 43 -2.12 2.58 -13.50
CA ASP A 43 -2.87 3.75 -13.94
C ASP A 43 -1.94 4.89 -14.38
N ALA A 44 -2.33 5.58 -15.43
CA ALA A 44 -1.53 6.66 -16.03
C ALA A 44 -1.21 7.78 -15.04
N ARG A 45 -2.13 8.12 -14.17
CA ARG A 45 -1.97 9.19 -13.18
C ARG A 45 -0.84 8.89 -12.18
N SER A 46 -0.83 7.70 -11.63
CA SER A 46 0.20 7.27 -10.68
C SER A 46 1.56 7.12 -11.35
N LEU A 47 1.60 6.56 -12.56
CA LEU A 47 2.83 6.44 -13.33
C LEU A 47 3.43 7.80 -13.70
N GLN A 48 2.60 8.76 -14.11
CA GLN A 48 3.04 10.13 -14.39
C GLN A 48 3.56 10.83 -13.13
N ALA A 49 2.91 10.64 -12.01
CA ALA A 49 3.35 11.21 -10.73
C ALA A 49 4.72 10.66 -10.31
N LEU A 50 4.98 9.37 -10.55
CA LEU A 50 6.27 8.74 -10.27
C LEU A 50 7.34 9.08 -11.30
N ALA A 51 6.97 9.54 -12.49
CA ALA A 51 7.90 10.01 -13.52
C ALA A 51 8.50 11.39 -13.15
N HIS A 52 8.94 11.54 -11.92
CA HIS A 52 9.54 12.73 -11.36
C HIS A 52 10.71 12.34 -10.47
N PRO A 53 11.94 12.83 -10.72
CA PRO A 53 13.13 12.40 -10.00
C PRO A 53 13.02 12.53 -8.49
N THR A 54 12.49 13.65 -8.01
CA THR A 54 12.32 13.89 -6.57
C THR A 54 11.33 12.91 -5.94
N ARG A 55 10.21 12.62 -6.61
CA ARG A 55 9.23 11.67 -6.08
C ARG A 55 9.75 10.25 -6.04
N LEU A 56 10.50 9.82 -7.04
CA LEU A 56 11.18 8.52 -7.01
C LEU A 56 12.19 8.46 -5.88
N ALA A 57 12.98 9.52 -5.68
CA ALA A 57 13.94 9.61 -4.59
C ALA A 57 13.24 9.54 -3.21
N LEU A 58 12.10 10.17 -3.06
CA LEU A 58 11.30 10.11 -1.83
C LEU A 58 10.76 8.70 -1.56
N MET A 59 10.22 8.05 -2.57
CA MET A 59 9.73 6.67 -2.45
C MET A 59 10.85 5.72 -2.04
N GLU A 60 12.01 5.85 -2.65
CA GLU A 60 13.20 5.07 -2.34
C GLU A 60 13.68 5.33 -0.91
N ALA A 61 13.77 6.59 -0.51
CA ALA A 61 14.19 6.98 0.83
C ALA A 61 13.25 6.45 1.91
N ILE A 62 11.94 6.51 1.68
CA ILE A 62 10.93 5.94 2.59
C ILE A 62 11.07 4.41 2.66
N ALA A 63 11.27 3.75 1.53
CA ALA A 63 11.46 2.30 1.49
C ALA A 63 12.68 1.86 2.30
N LEU A 64 13.78 2.60 2.23
CA LEU A 64 15.00 2.31 2.96
C LEU A 64 14.91 2.66 4.45
N SER A 65 14.23 3.73 4.80
CA SER A 65 14.16 4.25 6.17
C SER A 65 12.98 3.70 6.96
N GLY A 66 11.97 3.15 6.29
CA GLY A 66 10.70 2.72 6.87
C GLY A 66 9.70 3.88 7.03
N THR A 67 10.09 4.93 7.71
CA THR A 67 9.33 6.17 7.86
C THR A 67 10.21 7.38 7.62
N LEU A 68 9.62 8.48 7.14
CA LEU A 68 10.37 9.69 6.82
C LEU A 68 9.48 10.92 6.95
N THR A 69 9.95 11.93 7.69
CA THR A 69 9.30 13.25 7.73
C THR A 69 9.77 14.11 6.56
N ALA A 70 9.09 15.22 6.27
CA ALA A 70 9.50 16.15 5.23
C ALA A 70 10.88 16.75 5.50
N THR A 71 11.20 17.06 6.76
CA THR A 71 12.54 17.55 7.14
C THR A 71 13.62 16.51 6.92
N GLN A 72 13.38 15.27 7.33
CA GLN A 72 14.31 14.16 7.10
C GLN A 72 14.48 13.90 5.60
N ALA A 73 13.39 13.94 4.85
CA ALA A 73 13.41 13.78 3.39
C ALA A 73 14.27 14.85 2.71
N SER A 74 14.16 16.10 3.16
CA SER A 74 14.95 17.22 2.67
C SER A 74 16.46 16.96 2.78
N GLU A 75 16.89 16.40 3.88
CA GLU A 75 18.30 16.05 4.10
C GLU A 75 18.80 14.94 3.15
N VAL A 76 17.92 13.99 2.84
CA VAL A 76 18.26 12.83 2.00
C VAL A 76 18.22 13.16 0.51
N VAL A 77 17.20 13.88 0.06
CA VAL A 77 16.98 14.13 -1.38
C VAL A 77 17.56 15.45 -1.87
N GLY A 78 17.98 16.34 -0.98
CA GLY A 78 18.59 17.62 -1.34
C GLY A 78 17.62 18.69 -1.79
N GLU A 79 16.32 18.49 -1.60
CA GLU A 79 15.28 19.48 -1.84
C GLU A 79 14.89 20.19 -0.55
N SER A 80 14.21 21.35 -0.65
CA SER A 80 13.72 22.05 0.54
C SER A 80 12.66 21.23 1.28
N PRO A 81 12.52 21.42 2.62
CA PRO A 81 11.43 20.78 3.37
C PRO A 81 10.04 21.10 2.82
N THR A 82 9.82 22.31 2.33
CA THR A 82 8.56 22.73 1.72
C THR A 82 8.28 21.96 0.42
N ALA A 83 9.28 21.82 -0.44
CA ALA A 83 9.17 21.02 -1.67
C ALA A 83 8.92 19.56 -1.36
N CYS A 84 9.65 18.97 -0.40
CA CYS A 84 9.43 17.60 0.05
C CYS A 84 8.02 17.40 0.60
N ALA A 85 7.53 18.31 1.44
CA ALA A 85 6.17 18.24 1.96
C ALA A 85 5.12 18.27 0.85
N TYR A 86 5.32 19.07 -0.18
CA TYR A 86 4.43 19.09 -1.35
C TYR A 86 4.43 17.74 -2.07
N HIS A 87 5.59 17.20 -2.39
CA HIS A 87 5.70 15.93 -3.10
C HIS A 87 5.18 14.75 -2.29
N LEU A 88 5.42 14.74 -0.99
CA LEU A 88 4.87 13.73 -0.08
C LEU A 88 3.34 13.76 -0.07
N ARG A 89 2.73 14.94 -0.06
CA ARG A 89 1.27 15.07 -0.15
C ARG A 89 0.73 14.57 -1.49
N VAL A 90 1.42 14.84 -2.59
CA VAL A 90 1.03 14.29 -3.90
C VAL A 90 1.05 12.78 -3.89
N LEU A 91 2.11 12.18 -3.38
CA LEU A 91 2.23 10.71 -3.24
C LEU A 91 1.16 10.14 -2.31
N GLY A 92 0.84 10.84 -1.24
CA GLY A 92 -0.22 10.46 -0.31
C GLY A 92 -1.62 10.47 -0.93
N ARG A 93 -1.92 11.45 -1.79
CA ARG A 93 -3.19 11.52 -2.54
C ARG A 93 -3.36 10.37 -3.53
N LEU A 94 -2.27 9.81 -3.98
CA LEU A 94 -2.26 8.65 -4.89
C LEU A 94 -2.23 7.33 -4.13
N ASP A 95 -2.33 7.36 -2.81
CA ASP A 95 -2.28 6.18 -1.93
C ASP A 95 -0.99 5.35 -2.08
N LEU A 96 0.09 5.99 -2.49
CA LEU A 96 1.41 5.36 -2.57
C LEU A 96 2.12 5.36 -1.22
N ILE A 97 1.87 6.39 -0.44
CA ILE A 97 2.36 6.53 0.94
C ILE A 97 1.20 6.94 1.85
N GLU A 98 1.38 6.74 3.14
CA GLU A 98 0.40 7.10 4.16
C GLU A 98 1.11 7.67 5.39
N GLU A 99 0.38 8.44 6.19
CA GLU A 99 0.92 8.95 7.45
C GLU A 99 1.13 7.80 8.44
N ALA A 100 2.30 7.78 9.09
CA ALA A 100 2.72 6.69 9.97
C ALA A 100 2.53 6.99 11.47
N GLY A 101 1.62 7.91 11.80
CA GLY A 101 1.34 8.30 13.16
C GLY A 101 2.07 9.59 13.56
N ARG A 102 2.49 9.68 14.83
CA ARG A 102 3.21 10.86 15.33
C ARG A 102 4.71 10.72 15.14
N GLY A 103 5.31 11.71 14.50
CA GLY A 103 6.74 11.85 14.40
C GLY A 103 7.33 12.81 15.44
N PRO A 104 8.64 13.04 15.38
CA PRO A 104 9.30 14.02 16.22
C PRO A 104 8.74 15.43 15.96
N GLY A 105 8.38 16.15 17.01
CA GLY A 105 7.80 17.47 16.92
C GLY A 105 6.37 17.46 16.36
N ARG A 106 6.07 18.45 15.50
CA ARG A 106 4.75 18.60 14.85
C ARG A 106 4.67 17.90 13.50
N GLU A 107 5.76 17.41 12.98
CA GLU A 107 5.81 16.73 11.69
C GLU A 107 5.27 15.32 11.81
N ARG A 108 4.57 14.91 10.77
CA ARG A 108 4.08 13.53 10.64
C ARG A 108 4.98 12.76 9.72
N PRO A 109 5.48 11.60 10.16
CA PRO A 109 6.24 10.73 9.28
C PRO A 109 5.32 10.07 8.26
N TRP A 110 5.91 9.76 7.11
CA TRP A 110 5.26 9.03 6.03
C TRP A 110 5.88 7.65 5.91
N ARG A 111 5.09 6.68 5.52
CA ARG A 111 5.54 5.32 5.22
C ARG A 111 4.93 4.84 3.91
N LEU A 112 5.50 3.81 3.32
CA LEU A 112 4.86 3.17 2.17
C LEU A 112 3.50 2.62 2.60
N ALA A 113 2.46 2.90 1.80
CA ALA A 113 1.13 2.36 2.05
C ALA A 113 1.12 0.83 1.94
N GLN A 114 2.06 0.29 1.19
CA GLN A 114 2.22 -1.15 0.97
C GLN A 114 3.70 -1.52 0.97
N SER A 115 4.00 -2.79 1.26
CA SER A 115 5.38 -3.26 1.43
C SER A 115 6.22 -3.18 0.15
N SER A 116 5.59 -3.24 -0.99
CA SER A 116 6.27 -3.09 -2.27
C SER A 116 5.34 -2.49 -3.32
N VAL A 117 5.95 -1.86 -4.30
CA VAL A 117 5.27 -1.29 -5.45
C VAL A 117 5.80 -2.00 -6.68
N SER A 118 4.91 -2.62 -7.42
CA SER A 118 5.18 -3.20 -8.72
C SER A 118 4.57 -2.31 -9.80
N ILE A 119 5.29 -2.10 -10.86
CA ILE A 119 4.81 -1.33 -12.00
C ILE A 119 4.51 -2.30 -13.13
N THR A 120 3.31 -2.20 -13.68
CA THR A 120 2.95 -2.95 -14.87
C THR A 120 2.63 -1.99 -16.00
N ASP A 121 3.10 -2.34 -17.17
CA ASP A 121 2.81 -1.66 -18.42
C ASP A 121 1.88 -2.51 -19.33
N ASP A 122 1.32 -3.56 -18.78
CA ASP A 122 0.43 -4.49 -19.47
C ASP A 122 -0.98 -3.88 -19.67
N SER A 123 -1.02 -2.74 -20.30
CA SER A 123 -2.25 -2.03 -20.61
C SER A 123 -2.27 -1.61 -22.09
N ASP A 124 -3.39 -1.84 -22.73
CA ASP A 124 -3.64 -1.37 -24.09
C ASP A 124 -3.99 0.13 -24.16
N ASP A 125 -4.00 0.82 -23.02
CA ASP A 125 -4.30 2.25 -22.96
C ASP A 125 -3.06 3.07 -23.36
N PRO A 126 -3.13 3.89 -24.45
CA PRO A 126 -2.01 4.73 -24.88
C PRO A 126 -1.52 5.71 -23.81
N ALA A 127 -2.40 6.19 -22.94
CA ALA A 127 -2.01 7.09 -21.85
C ALA A 127 -1.15 6.37 -20.81
N VAL A 128 -1.46 5.13 -20.51
CA VAL A 128 -0.67 4.27 -19.60
C VAL A 128 0.69 3.95 -20.21
N GLU A 129 0.71 3.59 -21.48
CA GLU A 129 1.95 3.31 -22.23
C GLU A 129 2.89 4.51 -22.24
N GLN A 130 2.37 5.70 -22.53
CA GLN A 130 3.14 6.93 -22.52
C GLN A 130 3.68 7.27 -21.11
N ALA A 131 2.85 7.11 -20.07
CA ALA A 131 3.24 7.35 -18.70
C ALA A 131 4.31 6.34 -18.22
N ALA A 132 4.19 5.08 -18.61
CA ALA A 132 5.18 4.05 -18.32
C ALA A 132 6.52 4.34 -18.99
N ARG A 133 6.51 4.80 -20.22
CA ARG A 133 7.73 5.24 -20.93
C ARG A 133 8.41 6.42 -20.24
N ALA A 134 7.63 7.43 -19.83
CA ALA A 134 8.15 8.57 -19.11
C ALA A 134 8.79 8.15 -17.79
N LEU A 135 8.16 7.26 -17.05
CA LEU A 135 8.71 6.71 -15.82
C LEU A 135 10.00 5.93 -16.08
N SER A 136 10.03 5.08 -17.08
CA SER A 136 11.21 4.31 -17.46
C SER A 136 12.40 5.21 -17.78
N THR A 137 12.18 6.31 -18.49
CA THR A 137 13.21 7.30 -18.79
C THR A 137 13.80 7.89 -17.52
N VAL A 138 12.97 8.32 -16.58
CA VAL A 138 13.42 8.91 -15.31
C VAL A 138 14.18 7.89 -14.46
N VAL A 139 13.72 6.65 -14.41
CA VAL A 139 14.40 5.56 -13.68
C VAL A 139 15.79 5.30 -14.28
N ILE A 140 15.89 5.23 -15.60
CA ILE A 140 17.16 4.99 -16.30
C ILE A 140 18.14 6.15 -16.05
N GLU A 141 17.67 7.40 -16.17
CA GLU A 141 18.49 8.57 -15.88
C GLU A 141 19.03 8.56 -14.46
N ARG A 142 18.19 8.28 -13.48
CA ARG A 142 18.61 8.15 -12.09
C ARG A 142 19.64 7.04 -11.89
N PHE A 143 19.45 5.92 -12.55
CA PHE A 143 20.39 4.80 -12.46
C PHE A 143 21.76 5.18 -13.05
N ILE A 144 21.77 5.86 -14.18
CA ILE A 144 23.00 6.36 -14.81
C ILE A 144 23.73 7.36 -13.90
N ASP A 145 23.00 8.31 -13.31
CA ASP A 145 23.56 9.30 -12.39
C ASP A 145 24.14 8.64 -11.14
N HIS A 146 23.45 7.60 -10.65
CA HIS A 146 23.93 6.83 -9.50
C HIS A 146 25.25 6.11 -9.81
N ILE A 147 25.37 5.49 -10.97
CA ILE A 147 26.61 4.85 -11.40
C ILE A 147 27.73 5.88 -11.53
N ARG A 148 27.47 7.03 -12.15
CA ARG A 148 28.48 8.09 -12.31
C ARG A 148 28.99 8.66 -10.98
N ALA A 149 28.13 8.67 -9.96
CA ALA A 149 28.52 9.14 -8.63
C ALA A 149 29.51 8.21 -7.91
N PHE A 150 29.66 6.98 -8.39
CA PHE A 150 30.60 5.99 -7.85
C PHE A 150 31.94 5.93 -8.60
N GLU A 151 32.12 6.69 -9.67
CA GLU A 151 33.39 6.84 -10.38
C GLU A 151 34.15 8.09 -9.85
#